data_d5270b25c271a7fa88514aa58932b9c4
#
_entry.id   d5270b25c271a7fa88514aa58932b9c4
#
_cell.length_a   1.000
_cell.length_b   1.000
_cell.length_c   1.000
_cell.angle_alpha   90.00
_cell.angle_beta   90.00
_cell.angle_gamma   90.00
#
_symmetry.space_group_name_H-M   'P 1'
#
loop_
_entity.id
_entity.type
_entity.pdbx_description
1 polymer ?
#
loop_
_entity_poly.entity_id
_entity_poly.type
_entity_poly.pdbx_seq_one_letter_code
_entity_poly.pdbx_strand_id
1 'polypeptide(L)'
;MNPLRIHLQLIGMAILWGASWPWGRVVAQAMPTFVASSLRFLFAIIPLMIWLYAANRFKYAKQLRANQWIGLFVTAFFGVFAYSTFFIWGLKYLPAGQAAVIVATNPVFTTLLAIFLFKEKWNRWVILGMIIAMSGSLLALTKGNFLQMMDSFGFGQILLIGALICWVVYTLLARKVLACIDSLTATTLSSIFGFLLLFMSALCVESADDWLTVLNLSQGEWISLLGLAFGATVLAYAWYFDGVKYLGAGNASAYIILVPILGILFSAVWLNEQVDSSLIIGGILAVSGLGIMHWGRRLIK
;
A
#
# COMPACT_ATOMS: atom_id res chain seq x y z
N MET A 1 -10.21 25.40 4.12
CA MET A 1 -10.56 24.61 2.89
C MET A 1 -12.00 24.14 3.01
N ASN A 2 -12.69 23.98 1.87
CA ASN A 2 -14.07 23.48 1.88
C ASN A 2 -14.08 21.99 2.34
N PRO A 3 -14.89 21.61 3.35
CA PRO A 3 -14.98 20.22 3.82
C PRO A 3 -15.27 19.21 2.69
N LEU A 4 -16.16 19.57 1.75
CA LEU A 4 -16.49 18.74 0.60
C LEU A 4 -15.25 18.38 -0.24
N ARG A 5 -14.36 19.35 -0.47
CA ARG A 5 -13.11 19.13 -1.21
C ARG A 5 -12.24 18.05 -0.53
N ILE A 6 -12.13 18.07 0.78
CA ILE A 6 -11.33 17.07 1.53
C ILE A 6 -11.94 15.66 1.38
N HIS A 7 -13.25 15.53 1.48
CA HIS A 7 -13.92 14.25 1.27
C HIS A 7 -13.72 13.73 -0.15
N LEU A 8 -13.81 14.60 -1.17
CA LEU A 8 -13.55 14.22 -2.57
C LEU A 8 -12.09 13.81 -2.79
N GLN A 9 -11.13 14.49 -2.17
CA GLN A 9 -9.71 14.11 -2.21
C GLN A 9 -9.48 12.73 -1.59
N LEU A 10 -10.11 12.41 -0.45
CA LEU A 10 -9.99 11.10 0.20
C LEU A 10 -10.66 9.98 -0.59
N ILE A 11 -11.78 10.25 -1.26
CA ILE A 11 -12.39 9.31 -2.21
C ILE A 11 -11.46 9.10 -3.40
N GLY A 12 -10.91 10.17 -3.98
CA GLY A 12 -9.93 10.09 -5.07
C GLY A 12 -8.67 9.31 -4.69
N MET A 13 -8.17 9.49 -3.47
CA MET A 13 -7.09 8.68 -2.91
C MET A 13 -7.45 7.20 -2.88
N ALA A 14 -8.65 6.85 -2.39
CA ALA A 14 -9.10 5.46 -2.36
C ALA A 14 -9.24 4.86 -3.76
N ILE A 15 -9.71 5.65 -4.75
CA ILE A 15 -9.76 5.26 -6.16
C ILE A 15 -8.36 4.97 -6.70
N LEU A 16 -7.38 5.86 -6.49
CA LEU A 16 -6.01 5.68 -6.96
C LEU A 16 -5.31 4.49 -6.30
N TRP A 17 -5.51 4.28 -4.99
CA TRP A 17 -4.96 3.11 -4.32
C TRP A 17 -5.70 1.81 -4.71
N GLY A 18 -7.00 1.87 -5.00
CA GLY A 18 -7.73 0.74 -5.59
C GLY A 18 -7.21 0.37 -6.98
N ALA A 19 -7.00 1.38 -7.85
CA ALA A 19 -6.45 1.20 -9.19
C ALA A 19 -4.98 0.71 -9.18
N SER A 20 -4.24 0.92 -8.09
CA SER A 20 -2.86 0.47 -8.00
C SER A 20 -2.71 -1.06 -8.06
N TRP A 21 -3.75 -1.83 -7.75
CA TRP A 21 -3.74 -3.29 -7.83
C TRP A 21 -3.69 -3.79 -9.28
N PRO A 22 -4.66 -3.44 -10.17
CA PRO A 22 -4.57 -3.82 -11.58
C PRO A 22 -3.36 -3.18 -12.28
N TRP A 23 -3.02 -1.91 -12.01
CA TRP A 23 -1.82 -1.31 -12.55
C TRP A 23 -0.55 -2.06 -12.15
N GLY A 24 -0.45 -2.44 -10.87
CA GLY A 24 0.67 -3.23 -10.35
C GLY A 24 0.78 -4.58 -11.03
N ARG A 25 -0.35 -5.27 -11.31
CA ARG A 25 -0.35 -6.54 -12.01
C ARG A 25 0.08 -6.40 -13.47
N VAL A 26 -0.42 -5.39 -14.19
CA VAL A 26 0.02 -5.10 -15.57
C VAL A 26 1.53 -4.89 -15.62
N VAL A 27 2.05 -4.02 -14.76
CA VAL A 27 3.48 -3.71 -14.67
C VAL A 27 4.29 -4.95 -14.25
N ALA A 28 3.79 -5.75 -13.30
CA ALA A 28 4.46 -6.95 -12.83
C ALA A 28 4.59 -8.02 -13.91
N GLN A 29 3.65 -8.09 -14.86
CA GLN A 29 3.68 -9.03 -15.97
C GLN A 29 4.53 -8.54 -17.14
N ALA A 30 4.68 -7.22 -17.29
CA ALA A 30 5.37 -6.62 -18.42
C ALA A 30 6.89 -6.51 -18.22
N MET A 31 7.38 -6.46 -16.98
CA MET A 31 8.80 -6.23 -16.72
C MET A 31 9.29 -6.89 -15.42
N PRO A 32 10.62 -7.05 -15.25
CA PRO A 32 11.23 -7.54 -14.02
C PRO A 32 10.88 -6.70 -12.79
N THR A 33 10.87 -7.34 -11.64
CA THR A 33 10.35 -6.77 -10.39
C THR A 33 11.10 -5.53 -9.94
N PHE A 34 12.43 -5.56 -9.97
CA PHE A 34 13.25 -4.44 -9.50
C PHE A 34 13.31 -3.31 -10.52
N VAL A 35 13.34 -3.61 -11.84
CA VAL A 35 13.21 -2.59 -12.90
C VAL A 35 11.87 -1.86 -12.75
N ALA A 36 10.76 -2.59 -12.67
CA ALA A 36 9.43 -2.03 -12.49
C ALA A 36 9.31 -1.11 -11.27
N SER A 37 9.79 -1.60 -10.12
CA SER A 37 9.75 -0.85 -8.86
C SER A 37 10.67 0.37 -8.88
N SER A 38 11.86 0.25 -9.47
CA SER A 38 12.80 1.36 -9.62
C SER A 38 12.22 2.50 -10.46
N LEU A 39 11.66 2.17 -11.62
CA LEU A 39 11.03 3.16 -12.51
C LEU A 39 9.83 3.83 -11.87
N ARG A 40 8.99 3.07 -11.16
CA ARG A 40 7.87 3.64 -10.40
C ARG A 40 8.34 4.75 -9.45
N PHE A 41 9.37 4.47 -8.65
CA PHE A 41 9.86 5.45 -7.67
C PHE A 41 10.70 6.55 -8.31
N LEU A 42 11.45 6.27 -9.38
CA LEU A 42 12.15 7.30 -10.16
C LEU A 42 11.18 8.38 -10.65
N PHE A 43 10.07 7.96 -11.30
CA PHE A 43 9.06 8.89 -11.78
C PHE A 43 8.31 9.59 -10.63
N ALA A 44 8.11 8.93 -9.49
CA ALA A 44 7.46 9.56 -8.34
C ALA A 44 8.35 10.59 -7.63
N ILE A 45 9.66 10.38 -7.57
CA ILE A 45 10.61 11.29 -6.91
C ILE A 45 10.63 12.66 -7.57
N ILE A 46 10.53 12.74 -8.90
CA ILE A 46 10.58 14.01 -9.64
C ILE A 46 9.52 15.00 -9.12
N PRO A 47 8.20 14.69 -9.17
CA PRO A 47 7.20 15.61 -8.65
C PRO A 47 7.24 15.77 -7.13
N LEU A 48 7.65 14.75 -6.37
CA LEU A 48 7.83 14.89 -4.92
C LEU A 48 8.94 15.87 -4.57
N MET A 49 10.05 15.88 -5.29
CA MET A 49 11.14 16.83 -5.11
C MET A 49 10.72 18.26 -5.52
N ILE A 50 10.01 18.40 -6.64
CA ILE A 50 9.45 19.70 -7.06
C ILE A 50 8.51 20.23 -5.96
N TRP A 51 7.64 19.38 -5.44
CA TRP A 51 6.70 19.75 -4.37
C TRP A 51 7.43 20.11 -3.07
N LEU A 52 8.44 19.32 -2.67
CA LEU A 52 9.27 19.59 -1.50
C LEU A 52 9.96 20.97 -1.61
N TYR A 53 10.46 21.29 -2.80
CA TYR A 53 11.07 22.59 -3.10
C TYR A 53 10.04 23.71 -3.06
N ALA A 54 8.93 23.59 -3.77
CA ALA A 54 7.85 24.59 -3.81
C ALA A 54 7.22 24.86 -2.44
N ALA A 55 7.13 23.82 -1.58
CA ALA A 55 6.65 23.95 -0.21
C ALA A 55 7.70 24.54 0.77
N ASN A 56 8.91 24.88 0.29
CA ASN A 56 10.03 25.38 1.07
C ASN A 56 10.42 24.46 2.26
N ARG A 57 10.30 23.13 2.05
CA ARG A 57 10.55 22.11 3.09
C ARG A 57 11.98 21.55 3.08
N PHE A 58 12.81 21.89 2.08
CA PHE A 58 14.20 21.47 1.99
C PHE A 58 15.04 21.85 3.22
N LYS A 59 14.72 22.99 3.85
CA LYS A 59 15.40 23.44 5.07
C LYS A 59 15.22 22.48 6.25
N TYR A 60 14.07 21.80 6.34
CA TYR A 60 13.82 20.83 7.39
C TYR A 60 14.62 19.54 7.17
N ALA A 61 14.77 19.10 5.92
CA ALA A 61 15.59 17.94 5.60
C ALA A 61 17.06 18.14 6.04
N LYS A 62 17.59 19.37 5.88
CA LYS A 62 18.96 19.69 6.31
C LYS A 62 19.16 19.71 7.84
N GLN A 63 18.10 19.84 8.61
CA GLN A 63 18.14 19.90 10.07
C GLN A 63 17.92 18.55 10.76
N LEU A 64 17.73 17.48 9.99
CA LEU A 64 17.51 16.14 10.52
C LEU A 64 18.77 15.63 11.24
N ARG A 65 18.54 15.02 12.42
CA ARG A 65 19.59 14.38 13.21
C ARG A 65 19.95 13.00 12.63
N ALA A 66 21.11 12.48 12.97
CA ALA A 66 21.57 11.18 12.49
C ALA A 66 20.59 10.03 12.77
N ASN A 67 19.98 10.00 13.97
CA ASN A 67 18.97 9.00 14.32
C ASN A 67 17.68 9.12 13.49
N GLN A 68 17.31 10.31 13.02
CA GLN A 68 16.17 10.51 12.13
C GLN A 68 16.49 10.01 10.70
N TRP A 69 17.72 10.21 10.23
CA TRP A 69 18.18 9.65 8.96
C TRP A 69 18.19 8.12 8.99
N ILE A 70 18.69 7.50 10.07
CA ILE A 70 18.64 6.05 10.26
C ILE A 70 17.17 5.58 10.29
N GLY A 71 16.32 6.27 11.02
CA GLY A 71 14.90 5.95 11.08
C GLY A 71 14.21 6.04 9.70
N LEU A 72 14.49 7.10 8.92
CA LEU A 72 13.99 7.24 7.55
C LEU A 72 14.49 6.11 6.64
N PHE A 73 15.75 5.74 6.75
CA PHE A 73 16.31 4.62 5.98
C PHE A 73 15.61 3.29 6.32
N VAL A 74 15.42 3.00 7.61
CA VAL A 74 14.74 1.76 8.05
C VAL A 74 13.26 1.77 7.60
N THR A 75 12.57 2.89 7.71
CA THR A 75 11.19 3.01 7.22
C THR A 75 11.12 2.91 5.69
N ALA A 76 12.09 3.44 4.96
CA ALA A 76 12.20 3.28 3.51
C ALA A 76 12.49 1.84 3.09
N PHE A 77 13.33 1.13 3.87
CA PHE A 77 13.61 -0.29 3.61
C PHE A 77 12.33 -1.13 3.68
N PHE A 78 11.54 -1.00 4.75
CA PHE A 78 10.31 -1.79 4.88
C PHE A 78 9.15 -1.23 4.03
N GLY A 79 8.93 0.08 4.02
CA GLY A 79 7.76 0.70 3.40
C GLY A 79 7.87 0.92 1.89
N VAL A 80 9.08 1.01 1.37
CA VAL A 80 9.32 1.26 -0.07
C VAL A 80 10.01 0.06 -0.70
N PHE A 81 11.21 -0.28 -0.28
CA PHE A 81 12.02 -1.33 -0.91
C PHE A 81 11.38 -2.71 -0.78
N ALA A 82 11.29 -3.25 0.43
CA ALA A 82 10.81 -4.60 0.66
C ALA A 82 9.32 -4.74 0.31
N TYR A 83 8.50 -3.76 0.69
CA TYR A 83 7.08 -3.77 0.32
C TYR A 83 6.88 -3.80 -1.19
N SER A 84 7.54 -2.93 -1.94
CA SER A 84 7.35 -2.87 -3.40
C SER A 84 7.90 -4.11 -4.10
N THR A 85 9.00 -4.66 -3.62
CA THR A 85 9.54 -5.94 -4.11
C THR A 85 8.51 -7.05 -3.95
N PHE A 86 8.01 -7.26 -2.74
CA PHE A 86 7.01 -8.29 -2.47
C PHE A 86 5.67 -8.02 -3.18
N PHE A 87 5.25 -6.77 -3.27
CA PHE A 87 4.02 -6.36 -3.94
C PHE A 87 4.06 -6.67 -5.45
N ILE A 88 5.06 -6.17 -6.16
CA ILE A 88 5.20 -6.38 -7.60
C ILE A 88 5.45 -7.86 -7.91
N TRP A 89 6.31 -8.51 -7.13
CA TRP A 89 6.61 -9.92 -7.34
C TRP A 89 5.38 -10.81 -7.05
N GLY A 90 4.64 -10.52 -6.00
CA GLY A 90 3.39 -11.24 -5.66
C GLY A 90 2.33 -11.11 -6.74
N LEU A 91 2.19 -9.93 -7.35
CA LEU A 91 1.25 -9.67 -8.43
C LEU A 91 1.61 -10.38 -9.75
N LYS A 92 2.80 -10.96 -9.90
CA LYS A 92 3.10 -11.89 -11.01
C LYS A 92 2.30 -13.18 -10.91
N TYR A 93 2.03 -13.64 -9.69
CA TYR A 93 1.44 -14.95 -9.44
C TYR A 93 -0.04 -14.91 -9.08
N LEU A 94 -0.52 -13.79 -8.53
CA LEU A 94 -1.90 -13.68 -8.03
C LEU A 94 -2.71 -12.63 -8.79
N PRO A 95 -4.03 -12.89 -8.98
CA PRO A 95 -4.96 -11.86 -9.44
C PRO A 95 -4.96 -10.63 -8.55
N ALA A 96 -5.08 -9.46 -9.16
CA ALA A 96 -4.99 -8.19 -8.45
C ALA A 96 -6.11 -8.01 -7.42
N GLY A 97 -7.34 -8.47 -7.72
CA GLY A 97 -8.46 -8.46 -6.79
C GLY A 97 -8.20 -9.31 -5.54
N GLN A 98 -7.64 -10.52 -5.71
CA GLN A 98 -7.27 -11.41 -4.60
C GLN A 98 -6.15 -10.82 -3.74
N ALA A 99 -5.14 -10.26 -4.38
CA ALA A 99 -4.03 -9.57 -3.72
C ALA A 99 -4.52 -8.38 -2.88
N ALA A 100 -5.46 -7.58 -3.40
CA ALA A 100 -6.05 -6.46 -2.69
C ALA A 100 -6.74 -6.89 -1.38
N VAL A 101 -7.45 -8.02 -1.38
CA VAL A 101 -8.13 -8.53 -0.18
C VAL A 101 -7.13 -9.06 0.85
N ILE A 102 -6.06 -9.74 0.43
CA ILE A 102 -5.01 -10.21 1.35
C ILE A 102 -4.39 -9.01 2.09
N VAL A 103 -3.98 -8.00 1.35
CA VAL A 103 -3.31 -6.83 1.95
C VAL A 103 -4.30 -5.93 2.70
N ALA A 104 -5.60 -6.01 2.42
CA ALA A 104 -6.63 -5.32 3.21
C ALA A 104 -6.67 -5.75 4.69
N THR A 105 -6.07 -6.90 5.06
CA THR A 105 -5.92 -7.31 6.47
C THR A 105 -4.86 -6.53 7.24
N ASN A 106 -4.07 -5.69 6.58
CA ASN A 106 -3.04 -4.84 7.22
C ASN A 106 -3.51 -4.13 8.51
N PRO A 107 -4.70 -3.48 8.55
CA PRO A 107 -5.16 -2.81 9.75
C PRO A 107 -5.38 -3.78 10.93
N VAL A 108 -5.74 -5.05 10.65
CA VAL A 108 -5.92 -6.08 11.66
C VAL A 108 -4.58 -6.40 12.33
N PHE A 109 -3.57 -6.75 11.53
CA PHE A 109 -2.23 -7.06 12.05
C PHE A 109 -1.57 -5.86 12.71
N THR A 110 -1.70 -4.67 12.12
CA THR A 110 -1.19 -3.42 12.73
C THR A 110 -1.84 -3.17 14.08
N THR A 111 -3.16 -3.37 14.21
CA THR A 111 -3.90 -3.20 15.48
C THR A 111 -3.46 -4.23 16.50
N LEU A 112 -3.40 -5.48 16.09
CA LEU A 112 -2.98 -6.58 16.97
C LEU A 112 -1.60 -6.29 17.57
N LEU A 113 -0.62 -5.97 16.72
CA LEU A 113 0.72 -5.63 17.18
C LEU A 113 0.77 -4.33 17.99
N ALA A 114 -0.07 -3.34 17.70
CA ALA A 114 -0.17 -2.12 18.48
C ALA A 114 -0.71 -2.38 19.90
N ILE A 115 -1.65 -3.30 20.06
CA ILE A 115 -2.15 -3.75 21.37
C ILE A 115 -1.01 -4.37 22.17
N PHE A 116 -0.21 -5.26 21.57
CA PHE A 116 0.88 -5.94 22.27
C PHE A 116 2.09 -5.03 22.54
N LEU A 117 2.55 -4.28 21.52
CA LEU A 117 3.79 -3.50 21.61
C LEU A 117 3.60 -2.14 22.31
N PHE A 118 2.46 -1.49 22.10
CA PHE A 118 2.18 -0.16 22.62
C PHE A 118 1.13 -0.15 23.72
N LYS A 119 0.64 -1.33 24.13
CA LYS A 119 -0.43 -1.49 25.15
C LYS A 119 -1.67 -0.66 24.81
N GLU A 120 -2.02 -0.57 23.52
CA GLU A 120 -3.23 0.15 23.09
C GLU A 120 -4.48 -0.54 23.68
N LYS A 121 -5.43 0.29 24.09
CA LYS A 121 -6.72 -0.19 24.59
C LYS A 121 -7.51 -0.83 23.45
N TRP A 122 -8.25 -1.88 23.76
CA TRP A 122 -9.15 -2.57 22.86
C TRP A 122 -10.51 -2.85 23.52
N ASN A 123 -11.51 -3.15 22.72
CA ASN A 123 -12.83 -3.56 23.20
C ASN A 123 -13.37 -4.71 22.33
N ARG A 124 -14.53 -5.24 22.73
CA ARG A 124 -15.17 -6.36 22.03
C ARG A 124 -15.42 -6.08 20.53
N TRP A 125 -15.69 -4.84 20.17
CA TRP A 125 -15.97 -4.46 18.78
C TRP A 125 -14.71 -4.47 17.91
N VAL A 126 -13.58 -4.06 18.47
CA VAL A 126 -12.29 -4.16 17.80
C VAL A 126 -11.96 -5.62 17.50
N ILE A 127 -12.11 -6.52 18.49
CA ILE A 127 -11.85 -7.97 18.30
C ILE A 127 -12.83 -8.58 17.30
N LEU A 128 -14.12 -8.29 17.42
CA LEU A 128 -15.14 -8.79 16.50
C LEU A 128 -14.84 -8.36 15.06
N GLY A 129 -14.51 -7.08 14.85
CA GLY A 129 -14.14 -6.55 13.54
C GLY A 129 -12.90 -7.22 12.96
N MET A 130 -11.88 -7.49 13.80
CA MET A 130 -10.68 -8.22 13.39
C MET A 130 -11.02 -9.65 12.93
N ILE A 131 -11.84 -10.38 13.69
CA ILE A 131 -12.24 -11.76 13.35
C ILE A 131 -13.01 -11.76 12.02
N ILE A 132 -14.00 -10.88 11.85
CA ILE A 132 -14.79 -10.80 10.61
C ILE A 132 -13.88 -10.44 9.41
N ALA A 133 -12.97 -9.47 9.56
CA ALA A 133 -12.06 -9.08 8.49
C ALA A 133 -11.12 -10.23 8.08
N MET A 134 -10.57 -10.95 9.05
CA MET A 134 -9.71 -12.12 8.80
C MET A 134 -10.48 -13.25 8.11
N SER A 135 -11.69 -13.55 8.59
CA SER A 135 -12.54 -14.59 7.97
C SER A 135 -12.89 -14.25 6.52
N GLY A 136 -13.19 -12.98 6.24
CA GLY A 136 -13.44 -12.50 4.88
C GLY A 136 -12.24 -12.67 3.95
N SER A 137 -11.06 -12.27 4.42
CA SER A 137 -9.83 -12.41 3.63
C SER A 137 -9.46 -13.88 3.42
N LEU A 138 -9.65 -14.72 4.42
CA LEU A 138 -9.41 -16.16 4.32
C LEU A 138 -10.38 -16.80 3.31
N LEU A 139 -11.66 -16.43 3.32
CA LEU A 139 -12.65 -16.89 2.35
C LEU A 139 -12.25 -16.52 0.91
N ALA A 140 -11.84 -15.27 0.69
CA ALA A 140 -11.39 -14.81 -0.63
C ALA A 140 -10.11 -15.53 -1.09
N LEU A 141 -9.19 -15.80 -0.17
CA LEU A 141 -7.92 -16.47 -0.44
C LEU A 141 -8.13 -17.94 -0.83
N THR A 142 -9.00 -18.66 -0.10
CA THR A 142 -9.24 -20.10 -0.28
C THR A 142 -10.30 -20.41 -1.33
N LYS A 143 -10.91 -19.39 -1.93
CA LYS A 143 -12.07 -19.54 -2.83
C LYS A 143 -13.22 -20.36 -2.20
N GLY A 144 -13.36 -20.26 -0.89
CA GLY A 144 -14.38 -20.99 -0.11
C GLY A 144 -14.04 -22.45 0.20
N ASN A 145 -12.91 -22.96 -0.28
CA ASN A 145 -12.50 -24.35 -0.04
C ASN A 145 -11.33 -24.41 0.95
N PHE A 146 -11.65 -24.41 2.25
CA PHE A 146 -10.66 -24.45 3.32
C PHE A 146 -9.85 -25.76 3.37
N LEU A 147 -10.42 -26.88 2.89
CA LEU A 147 -9.74 -28.18 2.89
C LEU A 147 -8.61 -28.24 1.86
N GLN A 148 -8.76 -27.50 0.76
CA GLN A 148 -7.73 -27.37 -0.28
C GLN A 148 -6.81 -26.15 -0.07
N MET A 149 -6.88 -25.52 1.09
CA MET A 149 -6.07 -24.33 1.40
C MET A 149 -4.56 -24.61 1.27
N MET A 150 -4.11 -25.78 1.71
CA MET A 150 -2.70 -26.19 1.63
C MET A 150 -2.25 -26.36 0.17
N ASP A 151 -3.11 -26.92 -0.69
CA ASP A 151 -2.81 -27.14 -2.12
C ASP A 151 -2.86 -25.85 -2.94
N SER A 152 -3.70 -24.89 -2.50
CA SER A 152 -3.85 -23.59 -3.17
C SER A 152 -2.90 -22.50 -2.65
N PHE A 153 -2.17 -22.77 -1.55
CA PHE A 153 -1.22 -21.84 -0.95
C PHE A 153 0.12 -21.89 -1.65
N GLY A 154 0.32 -21.00 -2.60
CA GLY A 154 1.51 -20.96 -3.43
C GLY A 154 2.46 -19.81 -3.10
N PHE A 155 3.49 -19.69 -3.91
CA PHE A 155 4.55 -18.69 -3.74
C PHE A 155 4.03 -17.24 -3.77
N GLY A 156 3.01 -16.95 -4.59
CA GLY A 156 2.40 -15.63 -4.68
C GLY A 156 1.77 -15.15 -3.37
N GLN A 157 1.09 -16.05 -2.64
CA GLN A 157 0.51 -15.75 -1.33
C GLN A 157 1.59 -15.44 -0.29
N ILE A 158 2.68 -16.20 -0.30
CA ILE A 158 3.84 -15.95 0.60
C ILE A 158 4.41 -14.55 0.35
N LEU A 159 4.58 -14.16 -0.91
CA LEU A 159 5.08 -12.84 -1.28
C LEU A 159 4.14 -11.72 -0.81
N LEU A 160 2.83 -11.86 -0.98
CA LEU A 160 1.88 -10.84 -0.52
C LEU A 160 1.75 -10.77 1.00
N ILE A 161 1.92 -11.89 1.70
CA ILE A 161 2.08 -11.88 3.17
C ILE A 161 3.37 -11.17 3.56
N GLY A 162 4.45 -11.36 2.81
CA GLY A 162 5.68 -10.58 2.97
C GLY A 162 5.44 -9.07 2.81
N ALA A 163 4.71 -8.66 1.78
CA ALA A 163 4.31 -7.28 1.58
C ALA A 163 3.48 -6.74 2.76
N LEU A 164 2.51 -7.54 3.24
CA LEU A 164 1.69 -7.21 4.40
C LEU A 164 2.54 -7.00 5.65
N ILE A 165 3.45 -7.91 5.95
CA ILE A 165 4.37 -7.80 7.10
C ILE A 165 5.23 -6.54 6.98
N CYS A 166 5.81 -6.29 5.81
CA CYS A 166 6.61 -5.08 5.57
C CYS A 166 5.81 -3.79 5.80
N TRP A 167 4.56 -3.74 5.34
CA TRP A 167 3.68 -2.59 5.57
C TRP A 167 3.32 -2.41 7.04
N VAL A 168 3.05 -3.50 7.76
CA VAL A 168 2.77 -3.45 9.21
C VAL A 168 3.98 -2.92 9.97
N VAL A 169 5.17 -3.46 9.69
CA VAL A 169 6.43 -3.00 10.30
C VAL A 169 6.67 -1.53 9.98
N TYR A 170 6.54 -1.14 8.71
CA TYR A 170 6.63 0.26 8.28
C TYR A 170 5.68 1.16 9.07
N THR A 171 4.41 0.79 9.18
CA THR A 171 3.39 1.61 9.87
C THR A 171 3.72 1.81 11.34
N LEU A 172 4.19 0.75 12.03
CA LEU A 172 4.56 0.81 13.45
C LEU A 172 5.84 1.62 13.68
N LEU A 173 6.85 1.46 12.80
CA LEU A 173 8.09 2.24 12.84
C LEU A 173 7.82 3.72 12.51
N ALA A 174 7.06 3.98 11.47
CA ALA A 174 6.70 5.33 11.05
C ALA A 174 6.05 6.13 12.17
N ARG A 175 5.22 5.51 13.00
CA ARG A 175 4.61 6.15 14.17
C ARG A 175 5.63 6.76 15.14
N LYS A 176 6.79 6.11 15.33
CA LYS A 176 7.85 6.59 16.23
C LYS A 176 8.84 7.52 15.51
N VAL A 177 9.26 7.12 14.32
CA VAL A 177 10.34 7.77 13.59
C VAL A 177 9.88 9.08 12.96
N LEU A 178 8.66 9.07 12.37
CA LEU A 178 8.11 10.21 11.63
C LEU A 178 7.30 11.19 12.49
N ALA A 179 7.20 10.97 13.81
CA ALA A 179 6.49 11.87 14.71
C ALA A 179 7.03 13.32 14.69
N CYS A 180 8.31 13.50 14.38
CA CYS A 180 9.01 14.78 14.35
C CYS A 180 9.41 15.23 12.93
N ILE A 181 8.97 14.53 11.90
CA ILE A 181 9.30 14.82 10.48
C ILE A 181 7.98 15.04 9.74
N ASP A 182 7.89 16.14 8.99
CA ASP A 182 6.67 16.37 8.20
C ASP A 182 6.49 15.30 7.11
N SER A 183 5.24 14.99 6.81
CA SER A 183 4.87 13.86 5.96
C SER A 183 5.44 13.97 4.54
N LEU A 184 5.50 15.19 3.97
CA LEU A 184 6.04 15.39 2.62
C LEU A 184 7.55 15.10 2.59
N THR A 185 8.31 15.65 3.56
CA THR A 185 9.75 15.39 3.70
C THR A 185 10.00 13.90 3.91
N ALA A 186 9.23 13.26 4.80
CA ALA A 186 9.36 11.84 5.10
C ALA A 186 9.09 10.98 3.86
N THR A 187 7.98 11.23 3.14
CA THR A 187 7.63 10.49 1.93
C THR A 187 8.67 10.66 0.84
N THR A 188 9.14 11.90 0.59
CA THR A 188 10.13 12.18 -0.44
C THR A 188 11.46 11.49 -0.13
N LEU A 189 11.99 11.63 1.09
CA LEU A 189 13.26 11.02 1.47
C LEU A 189 13.18 9.50 1.51
N SER A 190 12.07 8.94 2.02
CA SER A 190 11.87 7.48 2.00
C SER A 190 11.75 6.95 0.56
N SER A 191 11.12 7.69 -0.36
CA SER A 191 11.05 7.33 -1.77
C SER A 191 12.44 7.34 -2.42
N ILE A 192 13.30 8.30 -2.08
CA ILE A 192 14.68 8.35 -2.58
C ILE A 192 15.49 7.16 -2.07
N PHE A 193 15.49 6.89 -0.76
CA PHE A 193 16.19 5.72 -0.22
C PHE A 193 15.67 4.41 -0.79
N GLY A 194 14.35 4.27 -0.89
CA GLY A 194 13.74 3.09 -1.47
C GLY A 194 14.10 2.90 -2.94
N PHE A 195 14.08 3.99 -3.73
CA PHE A 195 14.55 3.97 -5.11
C PHE A 195 16.00 3.51 -5.23
N LEU A 196 16.91 4.08 -4.43
CA LEU A 196 18.31 3.69 -4.47
C LEU A 196 18.50 2.19 -4.17
N LEU A 197 17.80 1.66 -3.17
CA LEU A 197 17.84 0.23 -2.85
C LEU A 197 17.27 -0.63 -3.99
N LEU A 198 16.13 -0.24 -4.56
CA LEU A 198 15.51 -0.96 -5.68
C LEU A 198 16.39 -0.91 -6.93
N PHE A 199 16.95 0.26 -7.24
CA PHE A 199 17.80 0.45 -8.40
C PHE A 199 19.11 -0.35 -8.29
N MET A 200 19.75 -0.32 -7.11
CA MET A 200 20.94 -1.15 -6.86
C MET A 200 20.62 -2.64 -6.97
N SER A 201 19.46 -3.08 -6.44
CA SER A 201 19.03 -4.46 -6.60
C SER A 201 18.78 -4.82 -8.05
N ALA A 202 18.17 -3.93 -8.84
CA ALA A 202 17.97 -4.14 -10.27
C ALA A 202 19.30 -4.29 -11.00
N LEU A 203 20.31 -3.48 -10.69
CA LEU A 203 21.64 -3.59 -11.28
C LEU A 203 22.39 -4.88 -10.90
N CYS A 204 22.11 -5.43 -9.70
CA CYS A 204 22.79 -6.64 -9.21
C CYS A 204 22.11 -7.95 -9.64
N VAL A 205 20.78 -7.94 -9.84
CA VAL A 205 19.98 -9.16 -10.02
C VAL A 205 19.47 -9.31 -11.45
N GLU A 206 19.12 -8.20 -12.10
CA GLU A 206 18.48 -8.19 -13.40
C GLU A 206 19.51 -7.88 -14.51
N SER A 207 19.35 -8.56 -15.65
CA SER A 207 20.26 -8.45 -16.78
C SER A 207 20.04 -7.16 -17.58
N ALA A 208 20.96 -6.82 -18.50
CA ALA A 208 20.79 -5.70 -19.43
C ALA A 208 19.55 -5.88 -20.32
N ASP A 209 19.23 -7.13 -20.72
CA ASP A 209 18.04 -7.44 -21.52
C ASP A 209 16.75 -7.18 -20.75
N ASP A 210 16.75 -7.37 -19.42
CA ASP A 210 15.63 -7.05 -18.56
C ASP A 210 15.30 -5.55 -18.57
N TRP A 211 16.32 -4.68 -18.66
CA TRP A 211 16.13 -3.25 -18.81
C TRP A 211 15.61 -2.85 -20.19
N LEU A 212 15.95 -3.62 -21.25
CA LEU A 212 15.44 -3.38 -22.59
C LEU A 212 13.93 -3.65 -22.72
N THR A 213 13.33 -4.42 -21.78
CA THR A 213 11.87 -4.61 -21.73
C THR A 213 11.11 -3.29 -21.63
N VAL A 214 11.72 -2.27 -21.01
CA VAL A 214 11.13 -0.93 -20.86
C VAL A 214 10.88 -0.25 -22.21
N LEU A 215 11.72 -0.50 -23.20
CA LEU A 215 11.58 0.07 -24.55
C LEU A 215 10.42 -0.55 -25.33
N ASN A 216 10.00 -1.73 -24.95
CA ASN A 216 8.94 -2.49 -25.63
C ASN A 216 7.58 -2.38 -24.94
N LEU A 217 7.46 -1.56 -23.90
CA LEU A 217 6.21 -1.38 -23.17
C LEU A 217 5.11 -0.80 -24.08
N SER A 218 3.96 -1.44 -24.04
CA SER A 218 2.74 -0.94 -24.66
C SER A 218 2.23 0.34 -23.98
N GLN A 219 1.35 1.07 -24.65
CA GLN A 219 0.72 2.26 -24.07
C GLN A 219 0.00 1.96 -22.75
N GLY A 220 -0.69 0.79 -22.63
CA GLY A 220 -1.39 0.39 -21.40
C GLY A 220 -0.45 0.14 -20.23
N GLU A 221 0.73 -0.46 -20.50
CA GLU A 221 1.77 -0.70 -19.49
C GLU A 221 2.40 0.59 -19.02
N TRP A 222 2.69 1.54 -19.94
CA TRP A 222 3.14 2.89 -19.57
C TRP A 222 2.12 3.64 -18.73
N ILE A 223 0.82 3.62 -19.10
CA ILE A 223 -0.23 4.23 -18.31
C ILE A 223 -0.29 3.62 -16.91
N SER A 224 -0.14 2.30 -16.80
CA SER A 224 -0.13 1.59 -15.52
C SER A 224 1.07 1.97 -14.66
N LEU A 225 2.28 2.03 -15.23
CA LEU A 225 3.48 2.45 -14.54
C LEU A 225 3.39 3.90 -14.04
N LEU A 226 2.96 4.82 -14.90
CA LEU A 226 2.79 6.22 -14.54
C LEU A 226 1.63 6.42 -13.57
N GLY A 227 0.56 5.63 -13.69
CA GLY A 227 -0.54 5.56 -12.72
C GLY A 227 -0.06 5.17 -11.32
N LEU A 228 0.82 4.17 -11.23
CA LEU A 228 1.47 3.79 -9.96
C LEU A 228 2.36 4.91 -9.41
N ALA A 229 3.16 5.54 -10.27
CA ALA A 229 4.11 6.58 -9.86
C ALA A 229 3.38 7.86 -9.44
N PHE A 230 2.61 8.46 -10.33
CA PHE A 230 1.98 9.76 -10.09
C PHE A 230 0.66 9.64 -9.33
N GLY A 231 -0.17 8.65 -9.71
CA GLY A 231 -1.47 8.44 -9.09
C GLY A 231 -1.34 7.90 -7.67
N ALA A 232 -0.86 6.67 -7.55
CA ALA A 232 -0.86 5.97 -6.27
C ALA A 232 0.24 6.44 -5.31
N THR A 233 1.40 6.92 -5.82
CA THR A 233 2.52 7.32 -4.95
C THR A 233 2.54 8.82 -4.65
N VAL A 234 2.25 9.70 -5.62
CA VAL A 234 2.32 11.16 -5.39
C VAL A 234 0.95 11.72 -4.98
N LEU A 235 -0.04 11.58 -5.84
CA LEU A 235 -1.34 12.25 -5.68
C LEU A 235 -2.14 11.65 -4.51
N ALA A 236 -2.20 10.33 -4.41
CA ALA A 236 -2.94 9.66 -3.35
C ALA A 236 -2.36 9.98 -1.98
N TYR A 237 -1.03 9.98 -1.81
CA TYR A 237 -0.42 10.40 -0.55
C TYR A 237 -0.65 11.88 -0.25
N ALA A 238 -0.60 12.76 -1.26
CA ALA A 238 -0.93 14.17 -1.09
C ALA A 238 -2.34 14.37 -0.51
N TRP A 239 -3.32 13.73 -1.13
CA TRP A 239 -4.71 13.80 -0.68
C TRP A 239 -4.95 13.15 0.67
N TYR A 240 -4.28 12.04 0.94
CA TYR A 240 -4.33 11.39 2.25
C TYR A 240 -3.79 12.29 3.36
N PHE A 241 -2.64 12.94 3.15
CA PHE A 241 -2.06 13.85 4.14
C PHE A 241 -2.90 15.11 4.34
N ASP A 242 -3.50 15.65 3.30
CA ASP A 242 -4.49 16.72 3.43
C ASP A 242 -5.67 16.26 4.30
N GLY A 243 -6.20 15.07 4.03
CA GLY A 243 -7.27 14.47 4.84
C GLY A 243 -6.87 14.29 6.31
N VAL A 244 -5.67 13.77 6.58
CA VAL A 244 -5.14 13.62 7.94
C VAL A 244 -5.02 14.96 8.66
N LYS A 245 -4.56 15.98 7.96
CA LYS A 245 -4.41 17.34 8.52
C LYS A 245 -5.74 17.96 8.92
N TYR A 246 -6.80 17.78 8.11
CA TYR A 246 -8.08 18.46 8.33
C TYR A 246 -9.10 17.65 9.12
N LEU A 247 -9.19 16.33 8.91
CA LEU A 247 -10.15 15.43 9.55
C LEU A 247 -9.54 14.62 10.71
N GLY A 248 -8.20 14.62 10.82
CA GLY A 248 -7.47 13.74 11.72
C GLY A 248 -7.23 12.34 11.10
N ALA A 249 -6.17 11.68 11.55
CA ALA A 249 -5.71 10.40 11.01
C ALA A 249 -6.80 9.31 11.06
N GLY A 250 -7.56 9.25 12.14
CA GLY A 250 -8.64 8.26 12.31
C GLY A 250 -9.77 8.40 11.27
N ASN A 251 -10.19 9.62 10.95
CA ASN A 251 -11.24 9.84 9.95
C ASN A 251 -10.71 9.67 8.53
N ALA A 252 -9.50 10.12 8.24
CA ALA A 252 -8.88 9.96 6.92
C ALA A 252 -8.64 8.47 6.61
N SER A 253 -8.18 7.67 7.58
CA SER A 253 -7.94 6.24 7.38
C SER A 253 -9.22 5.43 7.14
N ALA A 254 -10.40 5.93 7.52
CA ALA A 254 -11.66 5.27 7.21
C ALA A 254 -11.89 5.10 5.71
N TYR A 255 -11.38 6.02 4.87
CA TYR A 255 -11.52 5.93 3.42
C TYR A 255 -10.67 4.81 2.80
N ILE A 256 -9.60 4.37 3.49
CA ILE A 256 -8.77 3.24 3.04
C ILE A 256 -9.58 1.94 2.99
N ILE A 257 -10.66 1.84 3.76
CA ILE A 257 -11.57 0.69 3.74
C ILE A 257 -12.18 0.47 2.34
N LEU A 258 -12.31 1.51 1.53
CA LEU A 258 -12.81 1.43 0.15
C LEU A 258 -11.81 0.79 -0.82
N VAL A 259 -10.51 0.80 -0.50
CA VAL A 259 -9.43 0.36 -1.41
C VAL A 259 -9.60 -1.09 -1.89
N PRO A 260 -9.87 -2.10 -1.03
CA PRO A 260 -10.04 -3.47 -1.51
C PRO A 260 -11.28 -3.65 -2.40
N ILE A 261 -12.38 -2.94 -2.11
CA ILE A 261 -13.58 -2.98 -2.98
C ILE A 261 -13.25 -2.43 -4.36
N LEU A 262 -12.60 -1.28 -4.41
CA LEU A 262 -12.19 -0.64 -5.66
C LEU A 262 -11.12 -1.48 -6.37
N GLY A 263 -10.23 -2.14 -5.64
CA GLY A 263 -9.24 -3.07 -6.18
C GLY A 263 -9.91 -4.25 -6.90
N ILE A 264 -10.89 -4.89 -6.29
CA ILE A 264 -11.66 -5.98 -6.92
C ILE A 264 -12.40 -5.46 -8.16
N LEU A 265 -13.12 -4.33 -8.03
CA LEU A 265 -13.88 -3.74 -9.12
C LEU A 265 -13.00 -3.39 -10.32
N PHE A 266 -11.89 -2.70 -10.10
CA PHE A 266 -10.98 -2.32 -11.18
C PHE A 266 -10.25 -3.52 -11.80
N SER A 267 -9.94 -4.55 -11.02
CA SER A 267 -9.37 -5.79 -11.55
C SER A 267 -10.35 -6.52 -12.45
N ALA A 268 -11.62 -6.58 -12.06
CA ALA A 268 -12.67 -7.18 -12.87
C ALA A 268 -12.88 -6.42 -14.19
N VAL A 269 -12.98 -5.08 -14.11
CA VAL A 269 -13.30 -4.24 -15.29
C VAL A 269 -12.08 -4.05 -16.21
N TRP A 270 -10.89 -3.90 -15.67
CA TRP A 270 -9.68 -3.54 -16.43
C TRP A 270 -8.91 -4.74 -16.94
N LEU A 271 -8.82 -5.79 -16.11
CA LEU A 271 -8.06 -6.99 -16.43
C LEU A 271 -8.96 -8.17 -16.84
N ASN A 272 -10.29 -7.98 -16.85
CA ASN A 272 -11.27 -9.06 -17.05
C ASN A 272 -11.04 -10.24 -16.09
N GLU A 273 -10.54 -9.95 -14.86
CA GLU A 273 -10.36 -10.99 -13.85
C GLU A 273 -11.70 -11.56 -13.43
N GLN A 274 -11.79 -12.88 -13.35
CA GLN A 274 -13.00 -13.54 -12.88
C GLN A 274 -13.20 -13.26 -11.40
N VAL A 275 -14.34 -12.67 -11.08
CA VAL A 275 -14.74 -12.38 -9.70
C VAL A 275 -15.72 -13.46 -9.28
N ASP A 276 -15.21 -14.45 -8.57
CA ASP A 276 -16.04 -15.50 -8.00
C ASP A 276 -16.81 -15.00 -6.74
N SER A 277 -17.83 -15.77 -6.35
CA SER A 277 -18.67 -15.42 -5.20
C SER A 277 -17.88 -15.35 -3.89
N SER A 278 -16.83 -16.16 -3.75
CA SER A 278 -15.99 -16.16 -2.55
C SER A 278 -15.16 -14.87 -2.43
N LEU A 279 -14.71 -14.32 -3.54
CA LEU A 279 -14.00 -13.03 -3.58
C LEU A 279 -14.95 -11.86 -3.21
N ILE A 280 -16.19 -11.89 -3.72
CA ILE A 280 -17.21 -10.87 -3.40
C ILE A 280 -17.57 -10.94 -1.92
N ILE A 281 -17.98 -12.11 -1.45
CA ILE A 281 -18.42 -12.31 -0.05
C ILE A 281 -17.25 -12.03 0.89
N GLY A 282 -16.07 -12.57 0.58
CA GLY A 282 -14.85 -12.34 1.35
C GLY A 282 -14.45 -10.87 1.41
N GLY A 283 -14.55 -10.15 0.30
CA GLY A 283 -14.30 -8.70 0.24
C GLY A 283 -15.31 -7.90 1.08
N ILE A 284 -16.59 -8.22 1.00
CA ILE A 284 -17.64 -7.58 1.82
C ILE A 284 -17.40 -7.83 3.31
N LEU A 285 -17.09 -9.07 3.70
CA LEU A 285 -16.75 -9.40 5.09
C LEU A 285 -15.49 -8.67 5.56
N ALA A 286 -14.43 -8.65 4.76
CA ALA A 286 -13.20 -7.95 5.09
C ALA A 286 -13.46 -6.46 5.36
N VAL A 287 -14.17 -5.79 4.47
CA VAL A 287 -14.53 -4.37 4.59
C VAL A 287 -15.45 -4.10 5.76
N SER A 288 -16.48 -4.92 5.95
CA SER A 288 -17.40 -4.80 7.08
C SER A 288 -16.68 -4.97 8.41
N GLY A 289 -15.80 -5.97 8.51
CA GLY A 289 -14.95 -6.20 9.67
C GLY A 289 -14.05 -5.01 9.99
N LEU A 290 -13.39 -4.43 8.98
CA LEU A 290 -12.59 -3.21 9.15
C LEU A 290 -13.44 -2.02 9.60
N GLY A 291 -14.66 -1.88 9.08
CA GLY A 291 -15.62 -0.86 9.51
C GLY A 291 -15.98 -0.99 10.98
N ILE A 292 -16.33 -2.20 11.43
CA ILE A 292 -16.66 -2.53 12.83
C ILE A 292 -15.44 -2.25 13.74
N MET A 293 -14.24 -2.67 13.32
CA MET A 293 -13.00 -2.43 14.05
C MET A 293 -12.74 -0.93 14.21
N HIS A 294 -12.90 -0.16 13.14
CA HIS A 294 -12.72 1.29 13.16
C HIS A 294 -13.74 1.99 14.06
N TRP A 295 -15.02 1.58 14.01
CA TRP A 295 -16.06 2.06 14.89
C TRP A 295 -15.75 1.73 16.36
N GLY A 296 -15.35 0.48 16.65
CA GLY A 296 -14.93 0.05 17.98
C GLY A 296 -13.81 0.90 18.57
N ARG A 297 -12.83 1.30 17.76
CA ARG A 297 -11.75 2.21 18.17
C ARG A 297 -12.24 3.60 18.58
N ARG A 298 -13.31 4.11 17.96
CA ARG A 298 -13.90 5.40 18.34
C ARG A 298 -14.57 5.35 19.72
N LEU A 299 -15.06 4.18 20.16
CA LEU A 299 -15.68 4.00 21.47
C LEU A 299 -14.67 3.95 22.64
N ILE A 300 -13.37 3.83 22.35
CA ILE A 300 -12.31 3.76 23.38
C ILE A 300 -11.79 5.17 23.73
N LYS A 301 -12.09 6.16 22.90
CA LYS A 301 -11.76 7.56 23.17
C LYS A 301 -12.69 8.14 24.22
#